data_a6a6d520c399abf1e66d1cf4b82f2d01
#
_entry.id   a6a6d520c399abf1e66d1cf4b82f2d01
#
_cell.length_a   1.000
_cell.length_b   1.000
_cell.length_c   1.000
_cell.angle_alpha   90.00
_cell.angle_beta   90.00
_cell.angle_gamma   90.00
#
_symmetry.space_group_name_H-M   'P 1'
#
loop_
_entity.id
_entity.type
_entity.pdbx_description
1 polymer ?
#
loop_
_entity_poly.entity_id
_entity_poly.type
_entity_poly.pdbx_seq_one_letter_code
_entity_poly.pdbx_strand_id
1 'polypeptide(L)'
;MRELLSQAFARMLRNGTHFSTLIPAEPWLFDYYARMGYAPVFRYSTREFTVPEFIPSKEITVTAEINCQEEVYQYLNKKLTERPCCIQHTFEDFQVIIADLILGNGALFIARQENRIIGMAIVYR
;
A
#
# COMPACT_ATOMS: atom_id res chain seq x y z
N MET A 1 -22.13 -6.10 15.15
CA MET A 1 -20.96 -6.23 14.24
C MET A 1 -21.02 -7.49 13.36
N ARG A 2 -21.21 -8.69 13.92
CA ARG A 2 -21.28 -9.95 13.13
C ARG A 2 -22.39 -9.93 12.07
N GLU A 3 -23.59 -9.50 12.44
CA GLU A 3 -24.74 -9.31 11.55
C GLU A 3 -24.40 -8.36 10.39
N LEU A 4 -23.76 -7.23 10.69
CA LEU A 4 -23.39 -6.24 9.69
C LEU A 4 -22.38 -6.79 8.67
N LEU A 5 -21.36 -7.53 9.12
CA LEU A 5 -20.41 -8.19 8.23
C LEU A 5 -21.07 -9.27 7.39
N SER A 6 -21.97 -10.05 7.95
CA SER A 6 -22.74 -11.06 7.21
C SER A 6 -23.57 -10.43 6.08
N GLN A 7 -24.26 -9.32 6.37
CA GLN A 7 -24.99 -8.57 5.34
C GLN A 7 -24.09 -7.95 4.29
N ALA A 8 -22.92 -7.42 4.70
CA ALA A 8 -21.92 -6.89 3.78
C ALA A 8 -21.41 -7.97 2.82
N PHE A 9 -21.05 -9.15 3.32
CA PHE A 9 -20.60 -10.27 2.48
C PHE A 9 -21.70 -10.73 1.51
N ALA A 10 -22.94 -10.83 1.97
CA ALA A 10 -24.06 -11.18 1.10
C ALA A 10 -24.27 -10.15 -0.01
N ARG A 11 -24.07 -8.86 0.28
CA ARG A 11 -24.13 -7.78 -0.72
C ARG A 11 -22.95 -7.85 -1.69
N MET A 12 -21.74 -8.09 -1.19
CA MET A 12 -20.53 -8.23 -2.01
C MET A 12 -20.71 -9.37 -3.03
N LEU A 13 -21.15 -10.54 -2.59
CA LEU A 13 -21.40 -11.68 -3.48
C LEU A 13 -22.43 -11.36 -4.55
N ARG A 14 -23.53 -10.68 -4.21
CA ARG A 14 -24.54 -10.25 -5.20
C ARG A 14 -23.99 -9.27 -6.22
N ASN A 15 -22.98 -8.49 -5.84
CA ASN A 15 -22.32 -7.52 -6.72
C ASN A 15 -21.10 -8.12 -7.48
N GLY A 16 -20.89 -9.44 -7.41
CA GLY A 16 -19.77 -10.11 -8.06
C GLY A 16 -18.42 -9.93 -7.38
N THR A 17 -18.42 -9.42 -6.14
CA THR A 17 -17.18 -9.31 -5.33
C THR A 17 -17.01 -10.59 -4.52
N HIS A 18 -15.99 -11.37 -4.86
CA HIS A 18 -15.76 -12.70 -4.26
C HIS A 18 -14.67 -12.70 -3.18
N PHE A 19 -14.03 -11.58 -2.94
CA PHE A 19 -12.90 -11.49 -2.03
C PHE A 19 -12.94 -10.20 -1.20
N SER A 20 -12.63 -10.31 0.08
CA SER A 20 -12.53 -9.18 1.01
C SER A 20 -11.25 -9.31 1.81
N THR A 21 -10.49 -8.24 1.92
CA THR A 21 -9.26 -8.20 2.72
C THR A 21 -9.31 -7.06 3.71
N LEU A 22 -8.56 -7.20 4.79
CA LEU A 22 -8.32 -6.14 5.75
C LEU A 22 -6.95 -6.34 6.39
N ILE A 23 -6.42 -5.30 6.99
CA ILE A 23 -5.20 -5.34 7.79
C ILE A 23 -5.62 -5.03 9.24
N PRO A 24 -5.53 -5.99 10.17
CA PRO A 24 -5.82 -5.72 11.57
C PRO A 24 -4.79 -4.75 12.15
N ALA A 25 -5.27 -3.68 12.79
CA ALA A 25 -4.41 -2.67 13.40
C ALA A 25 -3.72 -3.19 14.68
N GLU A 26 -4.35 -4.15 15.38
CA GLU A 26 -3.87 -4.68 16.66
C GLU A 26 -3.85 -6.21 16.64
N PRO A 27 -2.92 -6.88 17.34
CA PRO A 27 -2.79 -8.33 17.34
C PRO A 27 -4.07 -9.08 17.74
N TRP A 28 -4.83 -8.59 18.71
CA TRP A 28 -6.08 -9.23 19.15
C TRP A 28 -7.20 -9.22 18.10
N LEU A 29 -7.12 -8.32 17.11
CA LEU A 29 -8.07 -8.25 16.01
C LEU A 29 -7.96 -9.44 15.05
N PHE A 30 -6.82 -10.16 15.02
CA PHE A 30 -6.72 -11.39 14.24
C PHE A 30 -7.74 -12.45 14.72
N ASP A 31 -7.82 -12.67 16.04
CA ASP A 31 -8.79 -13.60 16.60
C ASP A 31 -10.23 -13.12 16.43
N TYR A 32 -10.44 -11.81 16.52
CA TYR A 32 -11.76 -11.22 16.29
C TYR A 32 -12.23 -11.47 14.86
N TYR A 33 -11.41 -11.17 13.85
CA TYR A 33 -11.76 -11.35 12.45
C TYR A 33 -11.81 -12.83 12.03
N ALA A 34 -11.01 -13.69 12.63
CA ALA A 34 -11.08 -15.14 12.41
C ALA A 34 -12.47 -15.69 12.75
N ARG A 35 -13.13 -15.21 13.82
CA ARG A 35 -14.50 -15.57 14.17
C ARG A 35 -15.55 -15.08 13.17
N MET A 36 -15.17 -14.15 12.28
CA MET A 36 -16.01 -13.62 11.20
C MET A 36 -15.71 -14.28 9.84
N GLY A 37 -14.82 -15.27 9.79
CA GLY A 37 -14.48 -16.01 8.59
C GLY A 37 -13.23 -15.54 7.85
N TYR A 38 -12.50 -14.57 8.38
CA TYR A 38 -11.21 -14.17 7.82
C TYR A 38 -10.10 -15.14 8.24
N ALA A 39 -9.12 -15.31 7.36
CA ALA A 39 -7.91 -16.08 7.64
C ALA A 39 -6.68 -15.25 7.29
N PRO A 40 -5.58 -15.36 8.05
CA PRO A 40 -4.33 -14.70 7.71
C PRO A 40 -3.70 -15.38 6.49
N VAL A 41 -3.72 -14.72 5.35
CA VAL A 41 -3.19 -15.25 4.07
C VAL A 41 -2.00 -14.46 3.56
N PHE A 42 -1.90 -13.17 3.89
CA PHE A 42 -0.78 -12.32 3.50
C PHE A 42 0.16 -12.12 4.68
N ARG A 43 1.45 -12.14 4.38
CA ARG A 43 2.50 -11.87 5.36
C ARG A 43 3.30 -10.66 4.92
N TYR A 44 3.78 -9.89 5.89
CA TYR A 44 4.72 -8.81 5.68
C TYR A 44 5.95 -9.03 6.57
N SER A 45 7.07 -8.46 6.19
CA SER A 45 8.26 -8.44 7.01
C SER A 45 8.55 -7.00 7.44
N THR A 46 8.81 -6.82 8.72
CA THR A 46 9.33 -5.56 9.26
C THR A 46 10.84 -5.67 9.38
N ARG A 47 11.56 -4.63 8.99
CA ARG A 47 13.00 -4.53 9.20
C ARG A 47 13.29 -3.20 9.89
N GLU A 48 13.99 -3.28 10.98
CA GLU A 48 14.58 -2.11 11.61
C GLU A 48 15.99 -1.93 11.05
N PHE A 49 16.32 -0.70 10.70
CA PHE A 49 17.66 -0.36 10.23
C PHE A 49 18.03 1.02 10.73
N THR A 50 19.29 1.19 11.08
CA THR A 50 19.85 2.52 11.34
C THR A 50 20.07 3.19 10.00
N VAL A 51 19.56 4.42 9.86
CA VAL A 51 19.82 5.20 8.64
C VAL A 51 21.32 5.44 8.56
N PRO A 52 22.02 4.90 7.54
CA PRO A 52 23.44 5.15 7.38
C PRO A 52 23.67 6.63 7.05
N GLU A 53 24.88 7.11 7.27
CA GLU A 53 25.26 8.43 6.77
C GLU A 53 24.92 8.52 5.28
N PHE A 54 24.17 9.57 4.92
CA PHE A 54 23.76 9.78 3.54
C PHE A 54 24.98 10.15 2.71
N ILE A 55 25.37 9.24 1.83
CA ILE A 55 26.38 9.52 0.81
C ILE A 55 25.61 9.89 -0.47
N PRO A 56 25.56 11.20 -0.84
CA PRO A 56 24.85 11.60 -2.04
C PRO A 56 25.52 10.99 -3.28
N SER A 57 24.77 10.21 -4.04
CA SER A 57 25.19 9.79 -5.35
C SER A 57 24.94 10.92 -6.35
N LYS A 58 25.90 11.26 -7.17
CA LYS A 58 25.72 12.24 -8.25
C LYS A 58 24.78 11.74 -9.37
N GLU A 59 24.54 10.46 -9.40
CA GLU A 59 23.74 9.80 -10.45
C GLU A 59 22.28 9.61 -10.06
N ILE A 60 21.95 9.67 -8.77
CA ILE A 60 20.60 9.43 -8.26
C ILE A 60 20.05 10.71 -7.65
N THR A 61 18.90 11.13 -8.16
CA THR A 61 18.14 12.25 -7.60
C THR A 61 16.95 11.70 -6.81
N VAL A 62 16.78 12.17 -5.58
CA VAL A 62 15.62 11.84 -4.75
C VAL A 62 14.81 13.11 -4.54
N THR A 63 13.53 13.06 -4.90
CA THR A 63 12.60 14.18 -4.77
C THR A 63 11.41 13.76 -3.90
N ALA A 64 10.92 14.69 -3.07
CA ALA A 64 9.62 14.53 -2.42
C ALA A 64 8.55 15.05 -3.37
N GLU A 65 7.62 14.20 -3.74
CA GLU A 65 6.55 14.52 -4.67
C GLU A 65 5.20 14.37 -3.95
N ILE A 66 4.31 15.33 -4.17
CA ILE A 66 2.94 15.32 -3.61
C ILE A 66 1.87 15.16 -4.70
N ASN A 67 2.30 15.18 -5.95
CA ASN A 67 1.39 15.04 -7.08
C ASN A 67 1.30 13.58 -7.51
N CYS A 68 0.07 13.09 -7.60
CA CYS A 68 -0.22 11.78 -8.17
C CYS A 68 0.02 11.81 -9.68
N GLN A 69 1.17 11.30 -10.11
CA GLN A 69 1.52 11.23 -11.52
C GLN A 69 1.30 9.81 -12.03
N GLU A 70 0.78 9.70 -13.25
CA GLU A 70 0.55 8.42 -13.91
C GLU A 70 1.84 7.57 -14.01
N GLU A 71 2.99 8.21 -14.27
CA GLU A 71 4.29 7.54 -14.33
C GLU A 71 4.65 6.85 -13.01
N VAL A 72 4.38 7.50 -11.88
CA VAL A 72 4.64 6.95 -10.53
C VAL A 72 3.74 5.77 -10.25
N TYR A 73 2.46 5.87 -10.61
CA TYR A 73 1.51 4.76 -10.51
C TYR A 73 1.95 3.57 -11.37
N GLN A 74 2.35 3.79 -12.62
CA GLN A 74 2.83 2.73 -13.52
C GLN A 74 4.06 2.01 -12.94
N TYR A 75 4.98 2.75 -12.32
CA TYR A 75 6.12 2.15 -11.63
C TYR A 75 5.65 1.27 -10.45
N LEU A 76 4.76 1.78 -9.59
CA LEU A 76 4.20 1.03 -8.46
C LEU A 76 3.49 -0.23 -8.95
N ASN A 77 2.57 -0.09 -9.90
CA ASN A 77 1.78 -1.18 -10.44
C ASN A 77 2.65 -2.28 -11.03
N LYS A 78 3.69 -1.90 -11.78
CA LYS A 78 4.69 -2.86 -12.29
C LYS A 78 5.36 -3.63 -11.15
N LYS A 79 5.78 -2.95 -10.08
CA LYS A 79 6.41 -3.59 -8.92
C LYS A 79 5.47 -4.50 -8.14
N LEU A 80 4.19 -4.15 -8.06
CA LEU A 80 3.16 -4.99 -7.43
C LEU A 80 2.85 -6.24 -8.27
N THR A 81 2.77 -6.11 -9.60
CA THR A 81 2.55 -7.25 -10.51
C THR A 81 3.70 -8.24 -10.53
N GLU A 82 4.92 -7.80 -10.27
CA GLU A 82 6.10 -8.66 -10.16
C GLU A 82 6.12 -9.50 -8.85
N ARG A 83 5.22 -9.22 -7.89
CA ARG A 83 5.18 -9.90 -6.58
C ARG A 83 4.02 -10.90 -6.51
N PRO A 84 4.25 -12.13 -6.05
CA PRO A 84 3.16 -13.07 -5.79
C PRO A 84 2.31 -12.60 -4.60
N CYS A 85 1.01 -12.90 -4.64
CA CYS A 85 0.07 -12.63 -3.54
C CYS A 85 0.08 -11.16 -3.08
N CYS A 86 0.07 -10.23 -4.03
CA CYS A 86 0.07 -8.80 -3.75
C CYS A 86 -1.26 -8.17 -4.17
N ILE A 87 -1.80 -7.29 -3.31
CA ILE A 87 -2.99 -6.52 -3.66
C ILE A 87 -2.59 -5.46 -4.68
N GLN A 88 -3.30 -5.44 -5.80
CA GLN A 88 -3.12 -4.46 -6.86
C GLN A 88 -4.10 -3.32 -6.67
N HIS A 89 -3.69 -2.14 -7.06
CA HIS A 89 -4.49 -0.93 -6.98
C HIS A 89 -4.75 -0.40 -8.38
N THR A 90 -5.93 0.17 -8.57
CA THR A 90 -6.21 1.00 -9.75
C THR A 90 -5.52 2.35 -9.61
N PHE A 91 -5.52 3.14 -10.68
CA PHE A 91 -5.00 4.51 -10.61
C PHE A 91 -5.83 5.36 -9.66
N GLU A 92 -7.14 5.17 -9.64
CA GLU A 92 -8.07 5.84 -8.72
C GLU A 92 -7.75 5.49 -7.26
N ASP A 93 -7.48 4.22 -6.95
CA ASP A 93 -7.06 3.82 -5.60
C ASP A 93 -5.73 4.48 -5.21
N PHE A 94 -4.78 4.56 -6.15
CA PHE A 94 -3.51 5.24 -5.91
C PHE A 94 -3.69 6.73 -5.63
N GLN A 95 -4.62 7.40 -6.31
CA GLN A 95 -4.96 8.80 -6.03
C GLN A 95 -5.49 8.97 -4.60
N VAL A 96 -6.33 8.03 -4.12
CA VAL A 96 -6.83 8.03 -2.74
C VAL A 96 -5.69 7.84 -1.74
N ILE A 97 -4.77 6.90 -2.01
CA ILE A 97 -3.58 6.68 -1.16
C ILE A 97 -2.73 7.95 -1.04
N ILE A 98 -2.51 8.66 -2.15
CA ILE A 98 -1.75 9.92 -2.13
C ILE A 98 -2.51 11.03 -1.40
N ALA A 99 -3.82 11.12 -1.56
CA ALA A 99 -4.63 12.10 -0.84
C ALA A 99 -4.60 11.84 0.68
N ASP A 100 -4.70 10.59 1.11
CA ASP A 100 -4.59 10.19 2.53
C ASP A 100 -3.19 10.49 3.09
N LEU A 101 -2.15 10.21 2.31
CA LEU A 101 -0.76 10.54 2.68
C LEU A 101 -0.57 12.04 2.94
N ILE A 102 -1.15 12.90 2.09
CA ILE A 102 -1.10 14.35 2.25
C ILE A 102 -1.84 14.78 3.53
N LEU A 103 -3.04 14.25 3.76
CA LEU A 103 -3.82 14.54 4.97
C LEU A 103 -3.08 14.13 6.24
N GLY A 104 -2.33 13.02 6.20
CA GLY A 104 -1.50 12.53 7.30
C GLY A 104 -0.14 13.24 7.45
N ASN A 105 0.12 14.33 6.71
CA ASN A 105 1.45 14.99 6.65
C ASN A 105 2.58 14.02 6.30
N GLY A 106 2.30 13.00 5.53
CA GLY A 106 3.29 12.07 5.00
C GLY A 106 3.99 12.62 3.75
N ALA A 107 4.88 11.81 3.19
CA ALA A 107 5.62 12.17 1.98
C ALA A 107 5.80 10.97 1.05
N LEU A 108 5.74 11.22 -0.25
CA LEU A 108 6.11 10.29 -1.30
C LEU A 108 7.49 10.69 -1.82
N PHE A 109 8.48 9.83 -1.65
CA PHE A 109 9.82 10.02 -2.20
C PHE A 109 9.99 9.18 -3.46
N ILE A 110 10.54 9.82 -4.49
CA ILE A 110 10.85 9.19 -5.77
C ILE A 110 12.34 9.31 -6.03
N ALA A 111 12.99 8.17 -6.27
CA ALA A 111 14.38 8.10 -6.69
C ALA A 111 14.45 7.92 -8.20
N ARG A 112 15.21 8.80 -8.88
CA ARG A 112 15.44 8.76 -10.32
C ARG A 112 16.92 8.66 -10.65
N GLN A 113 17.21 7.88 -11.66
CA GLN A 113 18.52 7.82 -12.32
C GLN A 113 18.31 8.00 -13.82
N GLU A 114 19.04 8.90 -14.46
CA GLU A 114 18.86 9.23 -15.88
C GLU A 114 17.38 9.48 -16.27
N ASN A 115 16.66 10.20 -15.43
CA ASN A 115 15.25 10.51 -15.58
C ASN A 115 14.28 9.30 -15.45
N ARG A 116 14.76 8.10 -15.11
CA ARG A 116 13.94 6.91 -14.90
C ARG A 116 13.69 6.69 -13.41
N ILE A 117 12.48 6.35 -13.05
CA ILE A 117 12.16 5.96 -11.66
C ILE A 117 12.83 4.62 -11.38
N ILE A 118 13.68 4.59 -10.36
CA ILE A 118 14.37 3.39 -9.87
C ILE A 118 13.91 2.95 -8.49
N GLY A 119 13.23 3.83 -7.76
CA GLY A 119 12.70 3.54 -6.44
C GLY A 119 11.63 4.53 -6.01
N MET A 120 10.78 4.08 -5.07
CA MET A 120 9.83 4.95 -4.40
C MET A 120 9.65 4.53 -2.95
N ALA A 121 9.29 5.47 -2.09
CA ALA A 121 8.93 5.23 -0.71
C ALA A 121 7.76 6.11 -0.27
N ILE A 122 6.77 5.51 0.38
CA ILE A 122 5.67 6.20 1.03
C ILE A 122 6.02 6.26 2.52
N VAL A 123 6.10 7.46 3.07
CA VAL A 123 6.52 7.69 4.45
C VAL A 123 5.40 8.37 5.21
N TYR A 124 4.90 7.75 6.26
CA TYR A 124 3.96 8.32 7.21
C TYR A 124 4.73 8.86 8.43
N ARG A 125 4.19 9.89 9.06
CA ARG A 125 4.71 10.44 10.33
C ARG A 125 3.98 9.86 11.51
#